data_3ff24bcd617bc86d541059e82df33ed7
#
_entry.id   3ff24bcd617bc86d541059e82df33ed7
#
_cell.length_a   1.000
_cell.length_b   1.000
_cell.length_c   1.000
_cell.angle_alpha   90.00
_cell.angle_beta   90.00
_cell.angle_gamma   90.00
#
_symmetry.space_group_name_H-M   'P 1'
#
loop_
_entity.id
_entity.type
_entity.pdbx_description
1 polymer ?
#
loop_
_entity_poly.entity_id
_entity_poly.type
_entity_poly.pdbx_seq_one_letter_code
_entity_poly.pdbx_strand_id
1 'polypeptide(L)'
;YGGIIMDEFQIWSLWSSNRIGSGLVGIGTILGVWLSMRIAMNTRNNPETDLFAKLVSSAFGLVVLAFAWINSTTVANTWIAAAKGLSDLKASGTEISSGAEGYIDYVGTTEAVSIPIPLAIAFIVISGVIILGQIWLPKK
;
A
#
# COMPACT_ATOMS: atom_id res chain seq x y z
N TYR A 1 -34.15 8.48 -0.68
CA TYR A 1 -33.15 7.70 0.05
C TYR A 1 -32.24 8.72 0.73
N GLY A 2 -32.51 9.04 2.02
CA GLY A 2 -31.62 9.84 2.85
C GLY A 2 -30.39 8.98 3.16
N GLY A 3 -29.28 9.18 2.42
CA GLY A 3 -27.99 8.63 2.80
C GLY A 3 -27.61 9.11 4.19
N ILE A 4 -27.09 8.23 5.04
CA ILE A 4 -26.57 8.62 6.36
C ILE A 4 -25.40 9.57 6.08
N ILE A 5 -25.59 10.88 6.33
CA ILE A 5 -24.50 11.86 6.30
C ILE A 5 -23.71 11.65 7.58
N MET A 6 -22.48 11.14 7.46
CA MET A 6 -21.57 11.03 8.61
C MET A 6 -21.19 12.42 9.09
N ASP A 7 -21.13 12.62 10.40
CA ASP A 7 -20.57 13.83 10.98
C ASP A 7 -19.02 13.82 10.92
N GLU A 8 -18.40 14.96 11.18
CA GLU A 8 -16.94 15.11 11.12
C GLU A 8 -16.23 14.12 12.08
N PHE A 9 -16.77 13.89 13.27
CA PHE A 9 -16.18 12.97 14.23
C PHE A 9 -16.20 11.52 13.73
N GLN A 10 -17.29 11.10 13.09
CA GLN A 10 -17.41 9.76 12.50
C GLN A 10 -16.41 9.55 11.35
N ILE A 11 -16.20 10.57 10.52
CA ILE A 11 -15.20 10.52 9.44
C ILE A 11 -13.79 10.34 10.03
N TRP A 12 -13.44 11.11 11.06
CA TRP A 12 -12.14 11.00 11.74
C TRP A 12 -11.96 9.65 12.45
N SER A 13 -13.01 9.13 13.06
CA SER A 13 -12.98 7.83 13.72
C SER A 13 -12.74 6.70 12.73
N LEU A 14 -13.40 6.72 11.58
CA LEU A 14 -13.22 5.76 10.51
C LEU A 14 -11.81 5.87 9.90
N TRP A 15 -11.35 7.09 9.64
CA TRP A 15 -9.99 7.34 9.15
C TRP A 15 -8.93 6.81 10.11
N SER A 16 -9.06 7.08 11.42
CA SER A 16 -8.14 6.59 12.44
C SER A 16 -8.08 5.06 12.48
N SER A 17 -9.23 4.38 12.44
CA SER A 17 -9.31 2.92 12.39
C SER A 17 -8.62 2.36 11.14
N ASN A 18 -8.84 2.97 9.97
CA ASN A 18 -8.19 2.59 8.72
C ASN A 18 -6.66 2.79 8.78
N ARG A 19 -6.19 3.82 9.50
CA ARG A 19 -4.74 4.06 9.70
C ARG A 19 -4.08 2.94 10.50
N ILE A 20 -4.73 2.49 11.57
CA ILE A 20 -4.23 1.37 12.39
C ILE A 20 -4.17 0.09 11.54
N GLY A 21 -5.27 -0.24 10.85
CA GLY A 21 -5.33 -1.40 9.97
C GLY A 21 -4.26 -1.37 8.87
N SER A 22 -4.13 -0.24 8.18
CA SER A 22 -3.11 -0.04 7.14
C SER A 22 -1.69 -0.15 7.67
N GLY A 23 -1.42 0.33 8.89
CA GLY A 23 -0.12 0.19 9.55
C GLY A 23 0.25 -1.27 9.78
N LEU A 24 -0.69 -2.09 10.27
CA LEU A 24 -0.47 -3.52 10.49
C LEU A 24 -0.22 -4.27 9.18
N VAL A 25 -1.01 -3.99 8.14
CA VAL A 25 -0.79 -4.58 6.81
C VAL A 25 0.55 -4.12 6.22
N GLY A 26 0.95 -2.87 6.46
CA GLY A 26 2.26 -2.35 6.06
C GLY A 26 3.42 -3.13 6.67
N ILE A 27 3.36 -3.43 7.97
CA ILE A 27 4.36 -4.27 8.66
C ILE A 27 4.39 -5.67 8.01
N GLY A 28 3.22 -6.29 7.80
CA GLY A 28 3.12 -7.59 7.12
C GLY A 28 3.74 -7.58 5.73
N THR A 29 3.53 -6.50 4.98
CA THR A 29 4.11 -6.31 3.63
C THR A 29 5.64 -6.25 3.69
N ILE A 30 6.24 -5.50 4.62
CA ILE A 30 7.70 -5.41 4.80
C ILE A 30 8.27 -6.78 5.16
N LEU A 31 7.62 -7.53 6.07
CA LEU A 31 8.02 -8.89 6.43
C LEU A 31 7.91 -9.85 5.24
N GLY A 32 6.88 -9.72 4.41
CA GLY A 32 6.72 -10.48 3.18
C GLY A 32 7.85 -10.24 2.18
N VAL A 33 8.23 -8.97 1.97
CA VAL A 33 9.37 -8.61 1.11
C VAL A 33 10.68 -9.15 1.68
N TRP A 34 10.91 -9.02 2.98
CA TRP A 34 12.08 -9.59 3.64
C TRP A 34 12.15 -11.11 3.47
N LEU A 35 11.03 -11.82 3.66
CA LEU A 35 10.96 -13.27 3.46
C LEU A 35 11.25 -13.65 2.00
N SER A 36 10.71 -12.89 1.04
CA SER A 36 10.97 -13.08 -0.39
C SER A 36 12.46 -12.95 -0.71
N MET A 37 13.15 -11.96 -0.13
CA MET A 37 14.61 -11.79 -0.28
C MET A 37 15.39 -12.96 0.34
N ARG A 38 14.95 -13.48 1.49
CA ARG A 38 15.57 -14.66 2.11
C ARG A 38 15.40 -15.90 1.28
N ILE A 39 14.21 -16.13 0.74
CA ILE A 39 13.93 -17.26 -0.18
C ILE A 39 14.80 -17.13 -1.43
N ALA A 40 14.87 -15.95 -2.04
CA ALA A 40 15.69 -15.68 -3.21
C ALA A 40 17.19 -15.98 -2.95
N MET A 41 17.70 -15.54 -1.79
CA MET A 41 19.08 -15.82 -1.39
C MET A 41 19.34 -17.31 -1.14
N ASN A 42 18.41 -18.02 -0.51
CA ASN A 42 18.51 -19.45 -0.29
C ASN A 42 18.47 -20.22 -1.63
N THR A 43 17.57 -19.85 -2.54
CA THR A 43 17.48 -20.39 -3.89
C THR A 43 18.80 -20.20 -4.65
N ARG A 44 19.42 -19.03 -4.55
CA ARG A 44 20.74 -18.74 -5.14
C ARG A 44 21.86 -19.59 -4.57
N ASN A 45 21.85 -19.82 -3.26
CA ASN A 45 22.96 -20.45 -2.55
C ASN A 45 22.90 -21.98 -2.54
N ASN A 46 21.74 -22.56 -2.79
CA ASN A 46 21.59 -24.01 -2.87
C ASN A 46 22.09 -24.53 -4.24
N PRO A 47 23.14 -25.39 -4.28
CA PRO A 47 23.66 -25.93 -5.53
C PRO A 47 22.68 -26.89 -6.23
N GLU A 48 21.72 -27.46 -5.50
CA GLU A 48 20.71 -28.38 -6.03
C GLU A 48 19.44 -27.65 -6.54
N THR A 49 19.47 -26.32 -6.58
CA THR A 49 18.33 -25.53 -7.05
C THR A 49 18.05 -25.77 -8.52
N ASP A 50 16.90 -26.35 -8.80
CA ASP A 50 16.39 -26.58 -10.14
C ASP A 50 15.56 -25.37 -10.66
N LEU A 51 15.11 -25.50 -11.92
CA LEU A 51 14.29 -24.48 -12.57
C LEU A 51 12.96 -24.27 -11.82
N PHE A 52 12.35 -25.34 -11.32
CA PHE A 52 11.08 -25.27 -10.61
C PHE A 52 11.21 -24.43 -9.32
N ALA A 53 12.25 -24.68 -8.53
CA ALA A 53 12.53 -23.91 -7.32
C ALA A 53 12.73 -22.41 -7.62
N LYS A 54 13.42 -22.07 -8.71
CA LYS A 54 13.58 -20.67 -9.17
C LYS A 54 12.24 -20.04 -9.56
N LEU A 55 11.40 -20.78 -10.29
CA LEU A 55 10.09 -20.28 -10.72
C LEU A 55 9.18 -20.01 -9.51
N VAL A 56 9.12 -20.97 -8.56
CA VAL A 56 8.30 -20.82 -7.35
C VAL A 56 8.78 -19.65 -6.49
N SER A 57 10.10 -19.51 -6.30
CA SER A 57 10.68 -18.40 -5.55
C SER A 57 10.38 -17.06 -6.21
N SER A 58 10.46 -16.99 -7.54
CA SER A 58 10.12 -15.78 -8.32
C SER A 58 8.63 -15.46 -8.19
N ALA A 59 7.76 -16.45 -8.36
CA ALA A 59 6.31 -16.27 -8.25
C ALA A 59 5.91 -15.76 -6.85
N PHE A 60 6.48 -16.33 -5.79
CA PHE A 60 6.24 -15.85 -4.43
C PHE A 60 6.64 -14.38 -4.27
N GLY A 61 7.84 -14.02 -4.71
CA GLY A 61 8.29 -12.61 -4.66
C GLY A 61 7.38 -11.66 -5.42
N LEU A 62 6.97 -12.05 -6.64
CA LEU A 62 6.07 -11.22 -7.46
C LEU A 62 4.68 -11.06 -6.82
N VAL A 63 4.12 -12.10 -6.21
CA VAL A 63 2.84 -12.01 -5.50
C VAL A 63 2.95 -11.08 -4.30
N VAL A 64 4.02 -11.14 -3.53
CA VAL A 64 4.26 -10.22 -2.40
C VAL A 64 4.36 -8.76 -2.90
N LEU A 65 5.05 -8.52 -4.01
CA LEU A 65 5.16 -7.18 -4.59
C LEU A 65 3.84 -6.68 -5.17
N ALA A 66 3.03 -7.55 -5.78
CA ALA A 66 1.68 -7.20 -6.23
C ALA A 66 0.78 -6.84 -5.04
N PHE A 67 0.89 -7.56 -3.92
CA PHE A 67 0.19 -7.24 -2.69
C PHE A 67 0.65 -5.88 -2.11
N ALA A 68 1.96 -5.60 -2.15
CA ALA A 68 2.51 -4.30 -1.75
C ALA A 68 1.93 -3.15 -2.59
N TRP A 69 1.77 -3.37 -3.91
CA TRP A 69 1.15 -2.39 -4.83
C TRP A 69 -0.31 -2.10 -4.43
N ILE A 70 -1.12 -3.15 -4.27
CA ILE A 70 -2.52 -3.03 -3.89
C ILE A 70 -2.65 -2.33 -2.53
N ASN A 71 -1.87 -2.75 -1.53
CA ASN A 71 -1.90 -2.15 -0.21
C ASN A 71 -1.55 -0.66 -0.24
N SER A 72 -0.50 -0.28 -0.96
CA SER A 72 -0.07 1.11 -1.06
C SER A 72 -1.13 2.00 -1.74
N THR A 73 -1.77 1.50 -2.80
CA THR A 73 -2.89 2.19 -3.47
C THR A 73 -4.09 2.33 -2.53
N THR A 74 -4.42 1.26 -1.79
CA THR A 74 -5.51 1.27 -0.82
C THR A 74 -5.26 2.30 0.28
N VAL A 75 -4.03 2.38 0.81
CA VAL A 75 -3.66 3.40 1.81
C VAL A 75 -3.86 4.80 1.27
N ALA A 76 -3.40 5.11 0.06
CA ALA A 76 -3.63 6.42 -0.56
C ALA A 76 -5.13 6.74 -0.68
N ASN A 77 -5.93 5.76 -1.09
CA ASN A 77 -7.37 5.93 -1.25
C ASN A 77 -8.11 6.09 0.09
N THR A 78 -7.59 5.60 1.22
CA THR A 78 -8.20 5.87 2.54
C THR A 78 -8.04 7.34 2.96
N TRP A 79 -6.93 7.99 2.59
CA TRP A 79 -6.75 9.43 2.79
C TRP A 79 -7.72 10.23 1.93
N ILE A 80 -7.83 9.88 0.67
CA ILE A 80 -8.72 10.53 -0.30
C ILE A 80 -10.18 10.36 0.12
N ALA A 81 -10.58 9.18 0.59
CA ALA A 81 -11.94 8.92 1.05
C ALA A 81 -12.33 9.79 2.26
N ALA A 82 -11.40 10.01 3.21
CA ALA A 82 -11.64 10.92 4.32
C ALA A 82 -11.76 12.38 3.85
N ALA A 83 -10.87 12.83 2.96
CA ALA A 83 -10.95 14.18 2.38
C ALA A 83 -12.26 14.38 1.60
N LYS A 84 -12.68 13.37 0.85
CA LYS A 84 -13.96 13.40 0.14
C LYS A 84 -15.13 13.48 1.11
N GLY A 85 -15.17 12.67 2.16
CA GLY A 85 -16.23 12.70 3.17
C GLY A 85 -16.35 14.08 3.84
N LEU A 86 -15.22 14.70 4.21
CA LEU A 86 -15.19 16.05 4.78
C LEU A 86 -15.64 17.11 3.77
N SER A 87 -15.24 16.97 2.50
CA SER A 87 -15.66 17.88 1.43
C SER A 87 -17.16 17.78 1.16
N ASP A 88 -17.71 16.58 1.12
CA ASP A 88 -19.14 16.34 0.93
C ASP A 88 -19.94 16.88 2.13
N LEU A 89 -19.43 16.74 3.36
CA LEU A 89 -20.03 17.30 4.57
C LEU A 89 -20.09 18.84 4.49
N LYS A 90 -18.99 19.49 4.10
CA LYS A 90 -18.94 20.95 3.88
C LYS A 90 -19.92 21.39 2.79
N ALA A 91 -19.99 20.64 1.69
CA ALA A 91 -20.91 20.93 0.58
C ALA A 91 -22.38 20.78 0.97
N SER A 92 -22.72 19.98 1.98
CA SER A 92 -24.07 19.87 2.55
C SER A 92 -24.49 21.08 3.38
N GLY A 93 -23.61 22.07 3.60
CA GLY A 93 -23.86 23.24 4.41
C GLY A 93 -23.52 23.07 5.88
N THR A 94 -22.88 21.94 6.26
CA THR A 94 -22.39 21.71 7.63
C THR A 94 -21.05 22.41 7.80
N GLU A 95 -20.91 23.20 8.86
CA GLU A 95 -19.63 23.81 9.24
C GLU A 95 -18.65 22.72 9.68
N ILE A 96 -17.45 22.71 9.11
CA ILE A 96 -16.36 21.79 9.47
C ILE A 96 -15.22 22.56 10.15
N SER A 97 -14.41 21.86 10.93
CA SER A 97 -13.29 22.48 11.63
C SER A 97 -12.21 22.97 10.65
N SER A 98 -11.41 23.96 11.09
CA SER A 98 -10.23 24.41 10.33
C SER A 98 -9.22 23.30 10.10
N GLY A 99 -9.14 22.32 11.01
CA GLY A 99 -8.33 21.11 10.83
C GLY A 99 -8.82 20.24 9.68
N ALA A 100 -10.14 20.09 9.51
CA ALA A 100 -10.73 19.37 8.41
C ALA A 100 -10.50 20.08 7.06
N GLU A 101 -10.60 21.42 7.04
CA GLU A 101 -10.26 22.21 5.85
C GLU A 101 -8.79 22.02 5.45
N GLY A 102 -7.87 22.17 6.40
CA GLY A 102 -6.44 21.95 6.17
C GLY A 102 -6.12 20.54 5.70
N TYR A 103 -6.87 19.54 6.15
CA TYR A 103 -6.70 18.14 5.69
C TYR A 103 -7.15 17.96 4.23
N ILE A 104 -8.30 18.55 3.84
CA ILE A 104 -8.76 18.53 2.44
C ILE A 104 -7.70 19.16 1.54
N ASP A 105 -7.17 20.32 1.92
CA ASP A 105 -6.11 21.01 1.16
C ASP A 105 -4.82 20.20 1.08
N TYR A 106 -4.43 19.54 2.18
CA TYR A 106 -3.24 18.69 2.25
C TYR A 106 -3.35 17.47 1.33
N VAL A 107 -4.50 16.79 1.28
CA VAL A 107 -4.72 15.64 0.40
C VAL A 107 -4.81 16.10 -1.06
N GLY A 108 -5.38 17.26 -1.32
CA GLY A 108 -5.39 17.94 -2.62
C GLY A 108 -6.25 17.28 -3.69
N THR A 109 -6.95 16.17 -3.38
CA THR A 109 -7.86 15.48 -4.30
C THR A 109 -8.95 14.74 -3.56
N THR A 110 -10.10 14.56 -4.21
CA THR A 110 -11.21 13.72 -3.75
C THR A 110 -11.48 12.56 -4.69
N GLU A 111 -10.66 12.40 -5.73
CA GLU A 111 -10.77 11.34 -6.72
C GLU A 111 -9.80 10.19 -6.40
N ALA A 112 -10.33 8.96 -6.36
CA ALA A 112 -9.54 7.77 -6.08
C ALA A 112 -8.44 7.56 -7.13
N VAL A 113 -7.27 7.12 -6.66
CA VAL A 113 -6.12 6.84 -7.52
C VAL A 113 -5.98 5.34 -7.79
N SER A 114 -5.45 5.00 -8.97
CA SER A 114 -5.23 3.60 -9.40
C SER A 114 -3.77 3.17 -9.23
N ILE A 115 -2.87 4.10 -8.95
CA ILE A 115 -1.44 3.83 -8.83
C ILE A 115 -0.92 4.30 -7.46
N PRO A 116 0.08 3.61 -6.90
CA PRO A 116 0.72 4.02 -5.66
C PRO A 116 1.48 5.35 -5.80
N ILE A 117 1.82 5.95 -4.67
CA ILE A 117 2.72 7.11 -4.65
C ILE A 117 4.11 6.74 -5.19
N PRO A 118 4.87 7.70 -5.78
CA PRO A 118 6.16 7.42 -6.43
C PRO A 118 7.17 6.69 -5.53
N LEU A 119 7.22 7.00 -4.24
CA LEU A 119 8.12 6.33 -3.30
C LEU A 119 7.78 4.84 -3.12
N ALA A 120 6.50 4.48 -3.09
CA ALA A 120 6.06 3.10 -3.02
C ALA A 120 6.39 2.34 -4.31
N ILE A 121 6.23 2.98 -5.47
CA ILE A 121 6.64 2.40 -6.76
C ILE A 121 8.14 2.11 -6.75
N ALA A 122 8.96 3.07 -6.33
CA ALA A 122 10.42 2.89 -6.22
C ALA A 122 10.77 1.72 -5.29
N PHE A 123 10.15 1.63 -4.12
CA PHE A 123 10.35 0.50 -3.19
C PHE A 123 10.01 -0.85 -3.82
N ILE A 124 8.88 -0.96 -4.52
CA ILE A 124 8.43 -2.19 -5.19
C ILE A 124 9.40 -2.59 -6.30
N VAL A 125 9.80 -1.63 -7.15
CA VAL A 125 10.72 -1.88 -8.27
C VAL A 125 12.09 -2.34 -7.76
N ILE A 126 12.67 -1.62 -6.79
CA ILE A 126 13.98 -1.96 -6.23
C ILE A 126 13.94 -3.33 -5.56
N SER A 127 12.90 -3.61 -4.77
CA SER A 127 12.71 -4.93 -4.14
C SER A 127 12.61 -6.04 -5.18
N GLY A 128 11.88 -5.80 -6.27
CA GLY A 128 11.74 -6.74 -7.38
C GLY A 128 13.08 -7.04 -8.07
N VAL A 129 13.85 -6.00 -8.33
CA VAL A 129 15.20 -6.13 -8.93
C VAL A 129 16.11 -6.96 -8.00
N ILE A 130 16.09 -6.71 -6.69
CA ILE A 130 16.88 -7.47 -5.73
C ILE A 130 16.45 -8.94 -5.71
N ILE A 131 15.15 -9.22 -5.58
CA ILE A 131 14.60 -10.58 -5.49
C ILE A 131 14.92 -11.37 -6.76
N LEU A 132 14.53 -10.85 -7.93
CA LEU A 132 14.74 -11.54 -9.20
C LEU A 132 16.23 -11.63 -9.56
N GLY A 133 16.98 -10.57 -9.31
CA GLY A 133 18.42 -10.56 -9.53
C GLY A 133 19.15 -11.61 -8.70
N GLN A 134 18.76 -11.82 -7.44
CA GLN A 134 19.33 -12.88 -6.61
C GLN A 134 19.03 -14.27 -7.15
N ILE A 135 17.83 -14.50 -7.70
CA ILE A 135 17.43 -15.82 -8.21
C ILE A 135 18.11 -16.15 -9.55
N TRP A 136 18.19 -15.16 -10.45
CA TRP A 136 18.52 -15.42 -11.86
C TRP A 136 19.92 -15.01 -12.30
N LEU A 137 20.56 -14.05 -11.61
CA LEU A 137 21.90 -13.65 -11.98
C LEU A 137 22.94 -14.69 -11.55
N PRO A 138 23.95 -14.97 -12.40
CA PRO A 138 25.02 -15.92 -12.09
C PRO A 138 25.79 -15.47 -10.83
N LYS A 139 26.29 -16.46 -10.08
CA LYS A 139 27.30 -16.20 -9.05
C LYS A 139 28.61 -15.79 -9.78
N LYS A 140 29.15 -14.66 -9.37
CA LYS A 140 30.53 -14.29 -9.72
C LYS A 140 31.49 -15.10 -8.88
#